data_8cef0c9d8562cc171f4049fa0b23610b
#
_entry.id   8cef0c9d8562cc171f4049fa0b23610b
#
_cell.length_a   1.000
_cell.length_b   1.000
_cell.length_c   1.000
_cell.angle_alpha   90.00
_cell.angle_beta   90.00
_cell.angle_gamma   90.00
#
_symmetry.space_group_name_H-M   'P 1'
#
loop_
_entity.id
_entity.type
_entity.pdbx_description
1 polymer ?
#
loop_
_entity_poly.entity_id
_entity_poly.type
_entity_poly.pdbx_seq_one_letter_code
_entity_poly.pdbx_strand_id
1 'polypeptide(L)'
;TTGNATDFGDLPRVTTEAGGFASATRGFTAGGYNPSYLNNINFVIFSSSGGSNDFGDMTERTWGTNCLANSTRGIIMGGRAHTDDNPYNGGYMDRILFVEMASGGQDASFFGDLLRPQEIGLTAGQTGTLTGATYASTTRGIVAGGGTPRTKVIQFITIATKGNAQNFGELTQEASRVTGFSSPTRGLSAGGFNNTPSSTKSNVIEFVTIATLG
;
A
#
# COMPACT_ATOMS: atom_id res chain seq x y z
N THR A 1 -8.26 29.57 4.63
CA THR A 1 -6.96 30.25 4.67
C THR A 1 -5.97 29.50 3.80
N THR A 2 -5.21 30.22 2.98
CA THR A 2 -4.08 29.69 2.23
C THR A 2 -2.80 29.86 3.05
N GLY A 3 -1.85 28.96 2.95
CA GLY A 3 -0.58 29.04 3.67
C GLY A 3 0.47 28.12 3.09
N ASN A 4 1.72 28.42 3.39
CA ASN A 4 2.84 27.53 3.07
C ASN A 4 2.88 26.35 4.06
N ALA A 5 3.50 25.25 3.65
CA ALA A 5 3.79 24.16 4.56
C ALA A 5 4.73 24.64 5.69
N THR A 6 4.53 24.06 6.86
CA THR A 6 5.39 24.26 8.02
C THR A 6 6.04 22.94 8.36
N ASP A 7 7.27 22.98 8.80
CA ASP A 7 7.99 21.79 9.27
C ASP A 7 7.24 21.18 10.46
N PHE A 8 7.00 19.88 10.39
CA PHE A 8 6.34 19.11 11.44
C PHE A 8 7.34 18.36 12.32
N GLY A 9 8.43 17.86 11.76
CA GLY A 9 9.46 17.08 12.41
C GLY A 9 10.07 16.02 11.48
N ASP A 10 10.92 15.20 12.02
CA ASP A 10 11.75 14.25 11.26
C ASP A 10 11.38 12.78 11.47
N LEU A 11 11.61 11.97 10.45
CA LEU A 11 11.72 10.52 10.59
C LEU A 11 13.05 10.16 11.28
N PRO A 12 13.17 8.98 11.93
CA PRO A 12 14.39 8.59 12.65
C PRO A 12 15.60 8.45 11.73
N ARG A 13 15.35 8.30 10.42
CA ARG A 13 16.38 8.27 9.37
C ARG A 13 15.83 8.75 8.04
N VAL A 14 16.70 9.25 7.19
CA VAL A 14 16.36 9.56 5.79
C VAL A 14 15.80 8.30 5.13
N THR A 15 14.64 8.40 4.48
CA THR A 15 13.94 7.24 3.90
C THR A 15 13.26 7.64 2.60
N THR A 16 13.32 6.76 1.61
CA THR A 16 12.57 6.87 0.35
C THR A 16 11.62 5.69 0.19
N GLU A 17 10.55 5.88 -0.58
CA GLU A 17 9.62 4.81 -0.97
C GLU A 17 8.98 4.04 0.20
N ALA A 18 8.81 4.69 1.34
CA ALA A 18 8.00 4.16 2.43
C ALA A 18 6.51 4.27 2.09
N GLY A 19 5.74 3.29 2.53
CA GLY A 19 4.29 3.36 2.52
C GLY A 19 3.76 4.26 3.63
N GLY A 20 2.57 4.85 3.42
CA GLY A 20 1.94 5.71 4.43
C GLY A 20 0.47 5.38 4.65
N PHE A 21 0.02 5.46 5.89
CA PHE A 21 -1.38 5.33 6.28
C PHE A 21 -1.67 6.13 7.56
N ALA A 22 -2.93 6.31 7.90
CA ALA A 22 -3.27 7.14 9.05
C ALA A 22 -4.56 6.69 9.76
N SER A 23 -4.63 6.99 11.04
CA SER A 23 -5.86 7.10 11.81
C SER A 23 -6.30 8.57 11.91
N ALA A 24 -7.34 8.85 12.67
CA ALA A 24 -7.76 10.23 12.95
C ALA A 24 -6.74 11.06 13.75
N THR A 25 -5.82 10.40 14.49
CA THR A 25 -4.91 11.06 15.43
C THR A 25 -3.42 10.82 15.15
N ARG A 26 -3.09 9.78 14.38
CA ARG A 26 -1.73 9.35 14.09
C ARG A 26 -1.51 9.15 12.59
N GLY A 27 -0.36 9.59 12.09
CA GLY A 27 0.16 9.24 10.77
C GLY A 27 1.27 8.20 10.90
N PHE A 28 1.32 7.21 10.02
CA PHE A 28 2.26 6.10 10.03
C PHE A 28 3.06 6.05 8.74
N THR A 29 4.31 5.61 8.85
CA THR A 29 5.15 5.20 7.72
C THR A 29 5.62 3.77 7.93
N ALA A 30 5.72 2.99 6.86
CA ALA A 30 6.14 1.59 6.93
C ALA A 30 7.15 1.25 5.84
N GLY A 31 8.26 0.63 6.22
CA GLY A 31 9.33 0.21 5.34
C GLY A 31 10.06 1.36 4.66
N GLY A 32 10.50 1.11 3.44
CA GLY A 32 11.26 2.05 2.63
C GLY A 32 12.71 1.62 2.39
N TYR A 33 13.53 2.56 1.89
CA TYR A 33 14.90 2.29 1.48
C TYR A 33 15.87 3.39 1.93
N ASN A 34 16.99 3.00 2.59
CA ASN A 34 18.16 3.86 2.84
C ASN A 34 19.27 3.16 3.65
N PRO A 35 20.45 2.94 3.14
CA PRO A 35 20.83 2.45 1.81
C PRO A 35 20.44 0.97 1.64
N SER A 36 19.67 0.41 2.56
CA SER A 36 19.10 -0.94 2.53
C SER A 36 17.59 -0.88 2.71
N TYR A 37 16.92 -1.98 2.46
CA TYR A 37 15.49 -2.12 2.73
C TYR A 37 15.22 -2.02 4.24
N LEU A 38 14.10 -1.41 4.62
CA LEU A 38 13.71 -1.17 5.99
C LEU A 38 12.45 -1.96 6.34
N ASN A 39 12.33 -2.36 7.60
CA ASN A 39 11.13 -2.99 8.17
C ASN A 39 10.43 -2.08 9.20
N ASN A 40 11.02 -0.96 9.57
CA ASN A 40 10.48 -0.09 10.62
C ASN A 40 9.09 0.44 10.28
N ILE A 41 8.23 0.46 11.28
CA ILE A 41 6.97 1.19 11.27
C ILE A 41 7.12 2.35 12.26
N ASN A 42 6.97 3.58 11.78
CA ASN A 42 7.07 4.77 12.61
C ASN A 42 5.75 5.52 12.61
N PHE A 43 5.49 6.30 13.65
CA PHE A 43 4.29 7.14 13.70
C PHE A 43 4.57 8.54 14.24
N VAL A 44 3.70 9.47 13.87
CA VAL A 44 3.60 10.81 14.42
C VAL A 44 2.20 11.03 15.00
N ILE A 45 2.09 11.93 15.97
CA ILE A 45 0.81 12.34 16.54
C ILE A 45 0.42 13.70 15.92
N PHE A 46 -0.72 13.77 15.24
CA PHE A 46 -1.11 14.97 14.49
C PHE A 46 -1.32 16.22 15.36
N SER A 47 -1.66 16.05 16.61
CA SER A 47 -1.89 17.20 17.53
C SER A 47 -0.61 17.82 18.11
N SER A 48 0.55 17.22 17.88
CA SER A 48 1.84 17.73 18.37
C SER A 48 2.91 17.59 17.30
N SER A 49 3.53 18.72 16.92
CA SER A 49 4.72 18.68 16.06
C SER A 49 5.89 18.01 16.80
N GLY A 50 6.77 17.36 16.05
CA GLY A 50 7.95 16.66 16.58
C GLY A 50 8.35 15.48 15.71
N GLY A 51 9.50 14.90 16.01
CA GLY A 51 9.97 13.69 15.33
C GLY A 51 9.03 12.52 15.50
N SER A 52 9.13 11.57 14.59
CA SER A 52 8.36 10.33 14.66
C SER A 52 8.86 9.40 15.77
N ASN A 53 7.97 8.59 16.26
CA ASN A 53 8.24 7.55 17.24
C ASN A 53 8.25 6.18 16.57
N ASP A 54 9.01 5.27 17.12
CA ASP A 54 8.98 3.87 16.75
C ASP A 54 7.65 3.24 17.16
N PHE A 55 7.04 2.48 16.25
CA PHE A 55 5.80 1.73 16.51
C PHE A 55 6.08 0.22 16.61
N GLY A 56 7.05 -0.27 15.85
CA GLY A 56 7.42 -1.66 15.69
C GLY A 56 7.91 -1.96 14.29
N ASP A 57 7.96 -3.25 13.94
CA ASP A 57 8.54 -3.70 12.68
C ASP A 57 7.55 -4.49 11.83
N MET A 58 7.74 -4.44 10.52
CA MET A 58 7.18 -5.42 9.58
C MET A 58 7.97 -6.75 9.69
N THR A 59 7.34 -7.83 9.27
CA THR A 59 7.98 -9.16 9.27
C THR A 59 9.15 -9.25 8.28
N GLU A 60 9.15 -8.42 7.24
CA GLU A 60 10.21 -8.36 6.22
C GLU A 60 10.65 -6.93 5.95
N ARG A 61 11.93 -6.75 5.61
CA ARG A 61 12.48 -5.49 5.11
C ARG A 61 11.98 -5.25 3.70
N THR A 62 11.15 -4.20 3.51
CA THR A 62 10.42 -3.99 2.25
C THR A 62 10.36 -2.51 1.87
N TRP A 63 10.45 -2.19 0.59
CA TRP A 63 10.23 -0.87 0.02
C TRP A 63 9.14 -0.88 -1.05
N GLY A 64 8.56 0.29 -1.32
CA GLY A 64 7.47 0.41 -2.29
C GLY A 64 6.19 -0.29 -1.87
N THR A 65 5.91 -0.34 -0.58
CA THR A 65 4.68 -0.94 -0.02
C THR A 65 3.46 -0.10 -0.36
N ASN A 66 2.34 -0.79 -0.61
CA ASN A 66 1.04 -0.16 -0.70
C ASN A 66 0.37 -0.18 0.68
N CYS A 67 -0.13 0.96 1.11
CA CYS A 67 -0.74 1.07 2.42
C CYS A 67 -2.14 1.67 2.33
N LEU A 68 -3.00 1.24 3.23
CA LEU A 68 -4.33 1.82 3.47
C LEU A 68 -4.73 1.62 4.93
N ALA A 69 -5.77 2.28 5.37
CA ALA A 69 -6.29 2.09 6.72
C ALA A 69 -7.80 2.34 6.79
N ASN A 70 -8.42 1.76 7.81
CA ASN A 70 -9.69 2.26 8.35
C ASN A 70 -9.42 3.03 9.66
N SER A 71 -10.41 3.23 10.50
CA SER A 71 -10.24 3.97 11.77
C SER A 71 -9.38 3.23 12.81
N THR A 72 -9.19 1.91 12.70
CA THR A 72 -8.54 1.06 13.71
C THR A 72 -7.30 0.33 13.22
N ARG A 73 -7.32 -0.15 11.97
CA ARG A 73 -6.27 -0.97 11.38
C ARG A 73 -5.55 -0.26 10.25
N GLY A 74 -4.23 -0.26 10.32
CA GLY A 74 -3.35 -0.01 9.20
C GLY A 74 -3.04 -1.32 8.48
N ILE A 75 -3.11 -1.30 7.16
CA ILE A 75 -2.82 -2.45 6.28
C ILE A 75 -1.64 -2.08 5.40
N ILE A 76 -0.67 -2.98 5.32
CA ILE A 76 0.55 -2.85 4.54
C ILE A 76 0.59 -4.02 3.56
N MET A 77 0.75 -3.75 2.27
CA MET A 77 0.58 -4.77 1.23
C MET A 77 1.71 -4.73 0.21
N GLY A 78 2.18 -5.89 -0.17
CA GLY A 78 3.13 -6.07 -1.27
C GLY A 78 4.44 -5.32 -1.06
N GLY A 79 4.97 -4.73 -2.12
CA GLY A 79 6.30 -4.12 -2.16
C GLY A 79 7.38 -5.11 -2.60
N ARG A 80 8.63 -4.68 -2.52
CA ARG A 80 9.79 -5.53 -2.84
C ARG A 80 10.59 -5.81 -1.58
N ALA A 81 10.72 -7.08 -1.21
CA ALA A 81 11.48 -7.50 -0.04
C ALA A 81 12.97 -7.64 -0.32
N HIS A 82 13.77 -7.52 0.74
CA HIS A 82 15.19 -7.85 0.71
C HIS A 82 15.40 -9.34 0.40
N THR A 83 16.50 -9.67 -0.26
CA THR A 83 16.80 -11.06 -0.67
C THR A 83 16.81 -12.06 0.48
N ASP A 84 17.32 -11.65 1.63
CA ASP A 84 17.44 -12.52 2.80
C ASP A 84 16.10 -12.78 3.51
N ASP A 85 15.13 -11.88 3.32
CA ASP A 85 13.84 -11.93 4.00
C ASP A 85 12.74 -12.55 3.14
N ASN A 86 13.02 -12.75 1.84
CA ASN A 86 12.02 -13.17 0.88
C ASN A 86 12.21 -14.64 0.48
N PRO A 87 11.26 -15.52 0.77
CA PRO A 87 11.30 -16.90 0.31
C PRO A 87 11.31 -17.04 -1.23
N TYR A 88 11.03 -15.97 -1.95
CA TYR A 88 11.02 -15.90 -3.42
C TYR A 88 12.27 -15.22 -4.02
N ASN A 89 13.38 -15.17 -3.29
CA ASN A 89 14.69 -14.73 -3.79
C ASN A 89 14.76 -13.24 -4.19
N GLY A 90 14.30 -12.33 -3.31
CA GLY A 90 14.44 -10.87 -3.50
C GLY A 90 13.45 -10.27 -4.50
N GLY A 91 12.31 -10.90 -4.67
CA GLY A 91 11.25 -10.46 -5.55
C GLY A 91 10.19 -9.60 -4.84
N TYR A 92 9.16 -9.33 -5.58
CA TYR A 92 7.98 -8.65 -5.08
C TYR A 92 7.15 -9.58 -4.18
N MET A 93 6.51 -8.99 -3.17
CA MET A 93 5.74 -9.70 -2.16
C MET A 93 4.25 -9.68 -2.49
N ASP A 94 3.58 -10.77 -2.22
CA ASP A 94 2.12 -10.85 -2.20
C ASP A 94 1.54 -10.69 -0.79
N ARG A 95 2.39 -10.59 0.22
CA ARG A 95 1.99 -10.51 1.64
C ARG A 95 1.18 -9.27 1.98
N ILE A 96 0.19 -9.48 2.83
CA ILE A 96 -0.58 -8.44 3.49
C ILE A 96 -0.29 -8.53 4.98
N LEU A 97 0.14 -7.42 5.57
CA LEU A 97 0.36 -7.26 6.99
C LEU A 97 -0.63 -6.25 7.56
N PHE A 98 -0.83 -6.27 8.88
CA PHE A 98 -1.64 -5.28 9.56
C PHE A 98 -1.09 -4.90 10.92
N VAL A 99 -1.47 -3.71 11.38
CA VAL A 99 -1.23 -3.21 12.74
C VAL A 99 -2.53 -2.64 13.32
N GLU A 100 -2.71 -2.77 14.63
CA GLU A 100 -3.78 -2.08 15.37
C GLU A 100 -3.26 -0.69 15.76
N MET A 101 -3.71 0.35 15.06
CA MET A 101 -3.14 1.70 15.18
C MET A 101 -3.31 2.39 16.53
N ALA A 102 -4.25 1.92 17.35
CA ALA A 102 -4.50 2.47 18.69
C ALA A 102 -3.56 1.88 19.76
N SER A 103 -2.82 0.83 19.46
CA SER A 103 -1.87 0.21 20.41
C SER A 103 -0.70 1.15 20.74
N GLY A 104 -0.01 0.87 21.83
CA GLY A 104 1.18 1.62 22.27
C GLY A 104 2.44 1.34 21.45
N GLY A 105 2.36 0.41 20.51
CA GLY A 105 3.46 -0.10 19.69
C GLY A 105 3.37 -1.62 19.58
N GLN A 106 3.53 -2.14 18.38
CA GLN A 106 3.56 -3.58 18.12
C GLN A 106 4.08 -3.87 16.72
N ASP A 107 4.69 -5.03 16.55
CA ASP A 107 5.08 -5.52 15.23
C ASP A 107 3.84 -5.85 14.38
N ALA A 108 3.98 -5.69 13.08
CA ALA A 108 2.94 -6.05 12.14
C ALA A 108 2.70 -7.56 12.16
N SER A 109 1.45 -7.93 12.06
CA SER A 109 1.02 -9.32 12.02
C SER A 109 0.56 -9.70 10.61
N PHE A 110 0.71 -10.98 10.26
CA PHE A 110 0.23 -11.52 9.00
C PHE A 110 -1.31 -11.42 8.91
N PHE A 111 -1.78 -10.91 7.79
CA PHE A 111 -3.20 -10.76 7.48
C PHE A 111 -3.67 -11.78 6.45
N GLY A 112 -2.93 -11.94 5.35
CA GLY A 112 -3.22 -12.79 4.20
C GLY A 112 -2.30 -12.44 3.03
N ASP A 113 -2.67 -12.88 1.84
CA ASP A 113 -1.89 -12.64 0.62
C ASP A 113 -2.74 -11.92 -0.44
N LEU A 114 -2.08 -11.15 -1.30
CA LEU A 114 -2.63 -10.63 -2.54
C LEU A 114 -2.80 -11.76 -3.55
N LEU A 115 -3.68 -11.58 -4.52
CA LEU A 115 -3.81 -12.52 -5.64
C LEU A 115 -2.49 -12.59 -6.43
N ARG A 116 -2.00 -13.79 -6.62
CA ARG A 116 -0.77 -14.04 -7.39
C ARG A 116 -1.02 -13.88 -8.89
N PRO A 117 0.02 -13.57 -9.68
CA PRO A 117 -0.12 -13.45 -11.13
C PRO A 117 -0.74 -14.67 -11.79
N GLN A 118 -0.42 -15.87 -11.31
CA GLN A 118 -0.99 -17.14 -11.83
C GLN A 118 -2.51 -17.21 -11.59
N GLU A 119 -3.01 -16.63 -10.50
CA GLU A 119 -4.44 -16.62 -10.15
C GLU A 119 -5.22 -15.60 -10.98
N ILE A 120 -4.52 -14.64 -11.57
CA ILE A 120 -5.07 -13.57 -12.42
C ILE A 120 -4.63 -13.68 -13.89
N GLY A 121 -4.15 -14.84 -14.31
CA GLY A 121 -3.82 -15.14 -15.70
C GLY A 121 -2.50 -14.56 -16.23
N LEU A 122 -1.61 -14.11 -15.34
CA LEU A 122 -0.28 -13.61 -15.72
C LEU A 122 0.78 -14.71 -15.58
N THR A 123 1.81 -14.67 -16.42
CA THR A 123 2.92 -15.65 -16.38
C THR A 123 3.77 -15.49 -15.13
N ALA A 124 4.15 -16.62 -14.53
CA ALA A 124 5.01 -16.67 -13.36
C ALA A 124 6.37 -16.01 -13.61
N GLY A 125 6.84 -15.24 -12.63
CA GLY A 125 8.21 -14.70 -12.62
C GLY A 125 8.37 -13.29 -12.07
N GLN A 126 7.32 -12.49 -12.01
CA GLN A 126 7.39 -11.13 -11.49
C GLN A 126 6.11 -10.81 -10.73
N THR A 127 6.11 -11.19 -9.48
CA THR A 127 5.02 -10.88 -8.54
C THR A 127 5.33 -9.61 -7.79
N GLY A 128 4.33 -8.80 -7.57
CA GLY A 128 4.41 -7.70 -6.65
C GLY A 128 3.97 -6.38 -7.21
N THR A 129 3.24 -5.69 -6.39
CA THR A 129 2.73 -4.37 -6.70
C THR A 129 3.82 -3.33 -6.49
N LEU A 130 4.45 -2.87 -7.57
CA LEU A 130 4.98 -1.52 -7.54
C LEU A 130 3.78 -0.59 -7.58
N THR A 131 3.49 0.02 -6.43
CA THR A 131 2.53 1.09 -6.27
C THR A 131 1.29 1.04 -7.18
N GLY A 132 0.36 0.17 -6.83
CA GLY A 132 -1.03 0.27 -7.27
C GLY A 132 -1.73 1.43 -6.55
N ALA A 133 -2.87 1.87 -7.05
CA ALA A 133 -3.73 2.78 -6.30
C ALA A 133 -4.32 2.04 -5.10
N THR A 134 -4.25 2.65 -3.92
CA THR A 134 -4.85 2.12 -2.70
C THR A 134 -5.94 3.04 -2.19
N TYR A 135 -7.05 2.47 -1.80
CA TYR A 135 -8.15 3.20 -1.18
C TYR A 135 -8.97 2.29 -0.25
N ALA A 136 -9.63 2.91 0.71
CA ALA A 136 -10.39 2.18 1.71
C ALA A 136 -11.72 2.84 2.03
N SER A 137 -12.66 2.00 2.45
CA SER A 137 -13.82 2.39 3.25
C SER A 137 -13.60 1.93 4.70
N THR A 138 -14.60 2.07 5.53
CA THR A 138 -14.55 1.55 6.91
C THR A 138 -14.40 0.03 6.98
N THR A 139 -14.81 -0.71 5.93
CA THR A 139 -14.87 -2.18 5.92
C THR A 139 -13.96 -2.83 4.89
N ARG A 140 -13.71 -2.18 3.76
CA ARG A 140 -12.92 -2.73 2.65
C ARG A 140 -11.67 -1.94 2.38
N GLY A 141 -10.57 -2.64 2.17
CA GLY A 141 -9.35 -2.11 1.56
C GLY A 141 -9.23 -2.61 0.12
N ILE A 142 -8.85 -1.74 -0.79
CA ILE A 142 -8.73 -2.05 -2.21
C ILE A 142 -7.36 -1.64 -2.71
N VAL A 143 -6.76 -2.47 -3.55
CA VAL A 143 -5.58 -2.15 -4.35
C VAL A 143 -5.90 -2.38 -5.81
N ALA A 144 -5.58 -1.40 -6.67
CA ALA A 144 -5.90 -1.42 -8.07
C ALA A 144 -4.66 -1.22 -8.95
N GLY A 145 -4.46 -2.12 -9.90
CA GLY A 145 -3.29 -2.09 -10.76
C GLY A 145 -1.98 -2.43 -10.02
N GLY A 146 -0.88 -1.87 -10.49
CA GLY A 146 0.47 -2.16 -9.97
C GLY A 146 1.14 -3.31 -10.70
N GLY A 147 2.24 -3.80 -10.12
CA GLY A 147 2.93 -5.00 -10.61
C GLY A 147 3.96 -4.78 -11.72
N THR A 148 4.71 -5.85 -11.93
CA THR A 148 5.60 -6.05 -13.08
C THR A 148 5.44 -7.52 -13.51
N PRO A 149 4.76 -7.83 -14.62
CA PRO A 149 4.12 -6.90 -15.55
C PRO A 149 2.99 -6.10 -14.91
N ARG A 150 2.64 -4.96 -15.52
CA ARG A 150 1.51 -4.14 -15.07
C ARG A 150 0.22 -4.93 -15.20
N THR A 151 -0.71 -4.68 -14.29
CA THR A 151 -2.02 -5.33 -14.29
C THR A 151 -3.15 -4.32 -14.23
N LYS A 152 -4.30 -4.71 -14.72
CA LYS A 152 -5.57 -3.98 -14.55
C LYS A 152 -6.42 -4.53 -13.40
N VAL A 153 -6.00 -5.62 -12.77
CA VAL A 153 -6.77 -6.27 -11.70
C VAL A 153 -6.94 -5.35 -10.52
N ILE A 154 -8.15 -5.29 -10.01
CA ILE A 154 -8.52 -4.65 -8.76
C ILE A 154 -8.79 -5.77 -7.74
N GLN A 155 -8.16 -5.68 -6.59
CA GLN A 155 -8.28 -6.65 -5.52
C GLN A 155 -8.82 -5.97 -4.26
N PHE A 156 -9.56 -6.70 -3.44
CA PHE A 156 -10.04 -6.18 -2.17
C PHE A 156 -9.83 -7.16 -1.02
N ILE A 157 -9.79 -6.60 0.18
CA ILE A 157 -9.82 -7.31 1.46
C ILE A 157 -10.96 -6.76 2.32
N THR A 158 -11.46 -7.58 3.24
CA THR A 158 -12.32 -7.13 4.34
C THR A 158 -11.43 -6.81 5.54
N ILE A 159 -11.26 -5.52 5.89
CA ILE A 159 -10.25 -5.08 6.87
C ILE A 159 -10.45 -5.71 8.26
N ALA A 160 -11.70 -6.00 8.64
CA ALA A 160 -12.02 -6.57 9.96
C ALA A 160 -11.62 -8.04 10.10
N THR A 161 -11.54 -8.79 8.99
CA THR A 161 -11.29 -10.24 9.02
C THR A 161 -10.02 -10.57 8.23
N LYS A 162 -9.10 -11.31 8.87
CA LYS A 162 -7.90 -11.81 8.18
C LYS A 162 -8.28 -12.73 7.04
N GLY A 163 -7.48 -12.72 5.98
CA GLY A 163 -7.66 -13.59 4.83
C GLY A 163 -7.05 -12.99 3.56
N ASN A 164 -6.99 -13.80 2.53
CA ASN A 164 -6.42 -13.39 1.25
C ASN A 164 -7.32 -12.38 0.53
N ALA A 165 -6.70 -11.57 -0.30
CA ALA A 165 -7.42 -10.69 -1.20
C ALA A 165 -8.29 -11.47 -2.19
N GLN A 166 -9.36 -10.84 -2.61
CA GLN A 166 -10.30 -11.37 -3.60
C GLN A 166 -10.34 -10.44 -4.81
N ASN A 167 -10.72 -10.99 -5.96
CA ASN A 167 -10.92 -10.18 -7.15
C ASN A 167 -12.13 -9.25 -6.96
N PHE A 168 -11.92 -7.96 -7.22
CA PHE A 168 -12.97 -6.94 -7.18
C PHE A 168 -13.49 -6.62 -8.59
N GLY A 169 -12.60 -6.59 -9.57
CA GLY A 169 -12.86 -6.20 -10.95
C GLY A 169 -11.59 -5.75 -11.65
N GLU A 170 -11.72 -4.88 -12.64
CA GLU A 170 -10.60 -4.44 -13.45
C GLU A 170 -10.62 -2.92 -13.68
N LEU A 171 -9.43 -2.32 -13.77
CA LEU A 171 -9.22 -0.99 -14.33
C LEU A 171 -9.50 -1.02 -15.84
N THR A 172 -9.75 0.12 -16.44
CA THR A 172 -9.99 0.21 -17.89
C THR A 172 -8.73 -0.10 -18.71
N GLN A 173 -7.55 0.01 -18.10
CA GLN A 173 -6.25 -0.28 -18.69
C GLN A 173 -5.26 -0.82 -17.66
N GLU A 174 -4.25 -1.55 -18.13
CA GLU A 174 -3.12 -1.94 -17.26
C GLU A 174 -2.38 -0.70 -16.75
N ALA A 175 -2.13 -0.63 -15.45
CA ALA A 175 -1.53 0.55 -14.84
C ALA A 175 -0.59 0.20 -13.68
N SER A 176 0.46 0.99 -13.51
CA SER A 176 1.35 0.97 -12.35
C SER A 176 1.72 2.39 -11.93
N ARG A 177 2.21 2.57 -10.70
CA ARG A 177 2.51 3.87 -10.10
C ARG A 177 1.32 4.84 -10.16
N VAL A 178 0.15 4.29 -9.89
CA VAL A 178 -1.13 5.00 -9.90
C VAL A 178 -1.35 5.59 -8.52
N THR A 179 -1.81 6.84 -8.48
CA THR A 179 -2.22 7.46 -7.22
C THR A 179 -3.66 7.07 -6.90
N GLY A 180 -3.89 6.68 -5.64
CA GLY A 180 -5.22 6.34 -5.13
C GLY A 180 -5.69 7.29 -4.05
N PHE A 181 -6.96 7.62 -4.07
CA PHE A 181 -7.63 8.38 -3.01
C PHE A 181 -9.11 8.01 -2.95
N SER A 182 -9.73 8.19 -1.79
CA SER A 182 -11.12 7.75 -1.62
C SER A 182 -11.95 8.62 -0.71
N SER A 183 -13.25 8.54 -0.93
CA SER A 183 -14.28 8.81 0.06
C SER A 183 -14.73 7.48 0.69
N PRO A 184 -15.62 7.48 1.68
CA PRO A 184 -16.15 6.23 2.23
C PRO A 184 -16.86 5.30 1.23
N THR A 185 -17.30 5.83 0.09
CA THR A 185 -18.09 5.09 -0.90
C THR A 185 -17.40 4.92 -2.26
N ARG A 186 -16.44 5.78 -2.60
CA ARG A 186 -15.74 5.76 -3.90
C ARG A 186 -14.24 5.74 -3.71
N GLY A 187 -13.57 4.86 -4.44
CA GLY A 187 -12.13 4.89 -4.68
C GLY A 187 -11.84 5.43 -6.08
N LEU A 188 -10.86 6.30 -6.21
CA LEU A 188 -10.39 6.85 -7.47
C LEU A 188 -8.94 6.46 -7.70
N SER A 189 -8.65 6.11 -8.95
CA SER A 189 -7.31 5.85 -9.46
C SER A 189 -6.95 6.93 -10.46
N ALA A 190 -5.76 7.53 -10.37
CA ALA A 190 -5.38 8.63 -11.25
C ALA A 190 -3.94 8.50 -11.74
N GLY A 191 -3.75 8.72 -13.04
CA GLY A 191 -2.45 8.80 -13.69
C GLY A 191 -1.70 7.48 -13.77
N GLY A 192 -0.39 7.51 -13.56
CA GLY A 192 0.49 6.34 -13.60
C GLY A 192 1.08 6.06 -14.98
N PHE A 193 1.53 4.83 -15.16
CA PHE A 193 2.06 4.31 -16.42
C PHE A 193 1.20 3.16 -16.93
N ASN A 194 0.91 3.15 -18.22
CA ASN A 194 0.23 2.04 -18.90
C ASN A 194 1.18 1.32 -19.90
N ASN A 195 0.72 0.20 -20.45
CA ASN A 195 1.48 -0.59 -21.42
C ASN A 195 1.16 -0.24 -22.89
N THR A 196 0.23 0.65 -23.17
CA THR A 196 -0.27 0.90 -24.53
C THR A 196 0.09 2.31 -25.01
N PRO A 197 0.86 2.45 -26.10
CA PRO A 197 1.53 1.40 -26.90
C PRO A 197 2.84 0.90 -26.28
N SER A 198 3.47 1.59 -25.35
CA SER A 198 4.67 1.14 -24.63
C SER A 198 4.98 2.09 -23.48
N SER A 199 4.80 1.65 -22.24
CA SER A 199 5.20 2.36 -21.01
C SER A 199 4.94 3.89 -21.03
N THR A 200 3.77 4.29 -21.54
CA THR A 200 3.38 5.69 -21.63
C THR A 200 2.78 6.18 -20.32
N LYS A 201 2.91 7.46 -20.06
CA LYS A 201 2.23 8.12 -18.93
C LYS A 201 0.74 8.23 -19.22
N SER A 202 -0.09 8.01 -18.20
CA SER A 202 -1.54 8.09 -18.30
C SER A 202 -2.05 9.39 -17.66
N ASN A 203 -3.09 9.96 -18.21
CA ASN A 203 -3.87 11.06 -17.62
C ASN A 203 -5.29 10.60 -17.24
N VAL A 204 -5.56 9.30 -17.27
CA VAL A 204 -6.86 8.74 -16.96
C VAL A 204 -7.14 8.88 -15.46
N ILE A 205 -8.36 9.26 -15.13
CA ILE A 205 -8.94 9.17 -13.80
C ILE A 205 -10.13 8.23 -13.91
N GLU A 206 -10.14 7.17 -13.13
CA GLU A 206 -11.22 6.19 -13.09
C GLU A 206 -11.64 5.91 -11.65
N PHE A 207 -12.83 5.38 -11.46
CA PHE A 207 -13.34 5.12 -10.12
C PHE A 207 -14.04 3.77 -9.99
N VAL A 208 -14.11 3.31 -8.75
CA VAL A 208 -14.95 2.19 -8.33
C VAL A 208 -15.86 2.59 -7.19
N THR A 209 -17.04 1.97 -7.10
CA THR A 209 -17.90 2.07 -5.92
C THR A 209 -17.47 1.00 -4.92
N ILE A 210 -16.88 1.38 -3.80
CA ILE A 210 -16.23 0.44 -2.85
C ILE A 210 -17.24 -0.55 -2.23
N ALA A 211 -18.49 -0.16 -2.08
CA ALA A 211 -19.53 -1.00 -1.45
C ALA A 211 -20.00 -2.17 -2.34
N THR A 212 -19.85 -2.06 -3.66
CA THR A 212 -20.25 -3.09 -4.63
C THR A 212 -19.02 -3.77 -5.22
N LEU A 213 -19.15 -5.04 -5.58
CA LEU A 213 -18.18 -5.68 -6.46
C LEU A 213 -18.34 -5.10 -7.87
N GLY A 214 -17.22 -4.86 -8.53
CA GLY A 214 -17.18 -4.34 -9.91
C GLY A 214 -17.62 -5.36 -10.95
#